data_cef35596ae0c66cfb92dac4c8e1272cb
#
_entry.id   cef35596ae0c66cfb92dac4c8e1272cb
#
_cell.length_a   1.000
_cell.length_b   1.000
_cell.length_c   1.000
_cell.angle_alpha   90.00
_cell.angle_beta   90.00
_cell.angle_gamma   90.00
#
_symmetry.space_group_name_H-M   'P 1'
#
loop_
_entity.id
_entity.type
_entity.pdbx_description
1 polymer ?
#
loop_
_entity_poly.entity_id
_entity_poly.type
_entity_poly.pdbx_seq_one_letter_code
_entity_poly.pdbx_strand_id
1 'polypeptide(L)'
;MSPTPPLTRRERILNKYASLLIFLATTIAPNAARADEYAIQANTDANTLSITAKLSDVSNGEKLCLPAFGQRYGEQFVIGEFSPTHNPPPIDDAGCFVANHDASYTIRYQLTMAQLPDDRYWFASKLSPHASNNFMAFPGESLFIERNLTTQQNDTIVRVYGAPAQSTLQILKQSAPPQVAVFTAPSAYELTRSYWTFGSPQTLQTKTKSTTLTIVYDTATAQHARTIQREATRIWDYYAQAIPSKAPRHITIFAFHARFDALYHHGFARPNGIVIQLGRTSATQPAQRRILIAHELFHLFNGESVQFSTSDYGTTAWFREGMTQYIALQTLRSLSLLDDSQINAWLSDAYQRNAHTTNGDDFAYYYGYIISLAIEQQWQIYQTPHTILGFWQWLARQPYWSLTYNNNGLRSILSAYSSFDFDDFFARYIDDTRQLPATAILQRANLCTYKSKQLRYSTGLTYAIDAHNAALIVHKTLPQSPAAQAELTPGTRIAPTDNTDWTSPTDKTIRTFRPAPSTIRLPTLPYAIDAETIAPCPPTPHK
;
A
#
# COMPACT_ATOMS: atom_id res chain seq x y z
N MET A 1 -60.65 1.98 -2.38
CA MET A 1 -59.19 2.17 -2.46
C MET A 1 -58.64 1.86 -1.09
N SER A 2 -57.92 0.75 -0.95
CA SER A 2 -57.27 0.37 0.30
C SER A 2 -56.04 1.23 0.52
N PRO A 3 -55.76 1.74 1.70
CA PRO A 3 -54.57 2.52 1.98
C PRO A 3 -53.31 1.65 1.82
N THR A 4 -52.33 2.18 1.12
CA THR A 4 -51.00 1.56 0.96
C THR A 4 -50.36 1.42 2.35
N PRO A 5 -49.77 0.27 2.70
CA PRO A 5 -49.13 0.09 3.99
C PRO A 5 -47.92 1.05 4.13
N PRO A 6 -47.64 1.53 5.33
CA PRO A 6 -46.50 2.42 5.57
C PRO A 6 -45.18 1.67 5.27
N LEU A 7 -44.27 2.33 4.56
CA LEU A 7 -42.92 1.82 4.24
C LEU A 7 -42.19 1.37 5.50
N THR A 8 -41.58 0.21 5.42
CA THR A 8 -40.73 -0.31 6.49
C THR A 8 -39.55 0.63 6.74
N ARG A 9 -38.95 0.56 7.91
CA ARG A 9 -37.72 1.34 8.25
C ARG A 9 -36.60 1.13 7.21
N ARG A 10 -36.50 -0.09 6.66
CA ARG A 10 -35.56 -0.47 5.62
C ARG A 10 -35.83 0.24 4.29
N GLU A 11 -37.07 0.32 3.90
CA GLU A 11 -37.51 1.01 2.66
C GLU A 11 -37.38 2.53 2.76
N ARG A 12 -37.57 3.11 3.95
CA ARG A 12 -37.32 4.54 4.19
C ARG A 12 -35.83 4.90 4.10
N ILE A 13 -34.96 4.04 4.61
CA ILE A 13 -33.51 4.22 4.50
C ILE A 13 -33.09 4.12 3.03
N LEU A 14 -33.55 3.10 2.30
CA LEU A 14 -33.24 2.92 0.87
C LEU A 14 -33.77 4.09 0.02
N ASN A 15 -35.00 4.58 0.26
CA ASN A 15 -35.54 5.71 -0.48
C ASN A 15 -34.86 7.05 -0.18
N LYS A 16 -34.40 7.28 1.05
CA LYS A 16 -33.65 8.50 1.41
C LYS A 16 -32.33 8.59 0.65
N TYR A 17 -31.71 7.45 0.34
CA TYR A 17 -30.44 7.39 -0.39
C TYR A 17 -30.58 7.15 -1.90
N ALA A 18 -31.67 6.55 -2.36
CA ALA A 18 -32.01 6.44 -3.79
C ALA A 18 -32.23 7.82 -4.44
N SER A 19 -32.76 8.78 -3.70
CA SER A 19 -32.95 10.15 -4.19
C SER A 19 -31.66 10.93 -4.38
N LEU A 20 -30.59 10.55 -3.72
CA LEU A 20 -29.25 11.16 -3.88
C LEU A 20 -28.49 10.63 -5.12
N LEU A 21 -28.90 9.48 -5.66
CA LEU A 21 -28.25 8.77 -6.77
C LEU A 21 -28.77 9.13 -8.16
N ILE A 22 -29.88 9.87 -8.29
CA ILE A 22 -30.51 10.14 -9.60
C ILE A 22 -29.94 11.36 -10.33
N PHE A 23 -28.97 12.10 -9.75
CA PHE A 23 -28.56 13.40 -10.32
C PHE A 23 -27.33 13.38 -11.24
N LEU A 24 -26.81 12.22 -11.68
CA LEU A 24 -25.58 12.17 -12.51
C LEU A 24 -25.63 11.22 -13.71
N ALA A 25 -26.78 11.06 -14.36
CA ALA A 25 -26.83 10.39 -15.66
C ALA A 25 -27.24 11.38 -16.77
N THR A 26 -26.41 12.37 -17.03
CA THR A 26 -26.42 13.05 -18.33
C THR A 26 -25.58 12.23 -19.30
N THR A 27 -26.24 11.52 -20.19
CA THR A 27 -25.65 10.84 -21.35
C THR A 27 -24.98 11.89 -22.25
N ILE A 28 -23.67 12.06 -22.10
CA ILE A 28 -22.82 12.68 -23.12
C ILE A 28 -22.50 11.54 -24.10
N ALA A 29 -22.92 11.69 -25.34
CA ALA A 29 -22.49 10.79 -26.41
C ALA A 29 -20.95 10.78 -26.44
N PRO A 30 -20.28 9.62 -26.43
CA PRO A 30 -18.83 9.60 -26.48
C PRO A 30 -18.39 10.12 -27.85
N ASN A 31 -17.87 11.33 -27.94
CA ASN A 31 -16.85 11.59 -28.92
C ASN A 31 -15.78 10.54 -28.66
N ALA A 32 -15.40 9.75 -29.66
CA ALA A 32 -14.34 8.78 -29.52
C ALA A 32 -13.05 9.52 -29.14
N ALA A 33 -12.85 9.72 -27.84
CA ALA A 33 -11.67 10.37 -27.31
C ALA A 33 -10.45 9.59 -27.79
N ARG A 34 -9.47 10.27 -28.34
CA ARG A 34 -8.24 9.62 -28.78
C ARG A 34 -7.51 9.12 -27.54
N ALA A 35 -7.05 7.86 -27.62
CA ALA A 35 -6.26 7.26 -26.55
C ALA A 35 -4.90 7.97 -26.38
N ASP A 36 -4.45 8.12 -25.14
CA ASP A 36 -3.07 8.47 -24.88
C ASP A 36 -2.16 7.29 -25.28
N GLU A 37 -0.98 7.57 -25.80
CA GLU A 37 -0.03 6.54 -26.21
C GLU A 37 1.34 6.78 -25.56
N TYR A 38 1.91 5.69 -25.03
CA TYR A 38 3.28 5.66 -24.56
C TYR A 38 4.09 4.65 -25.34
N ALA A 39 5.27 5.05 -25.81
CA ALA A 39 6.27 4.17 -26.39
C ALA A 39 7.51 4.18 -25.48
N ILE A 40 7.86 3.00 -24.95
CA ILE A 40 8.98 2.81 -24.03
C ILE A 40 10.03 1.97 -24.73
N GLN A 41 11.23 2.52 -24.91
CA GLN A 41 12.41 1.78 -25.33
C GLN A 41 13.26 1.46 -24.10
N ALA A 42 13.31 0.19 -23.71
CA ALA A 42 14.08 -0.26 -22.57
C ALA A 42 15.48 -0.72 -23.00
N ASN A 43 16.50 -0.23 -22.31
CA ASN A 43 17.89 -0.70 -22.41
C ASN A 43 18.33 -1.15 -21.01
N THR A 44 18.24 -2.45 -20.75
CA THR A 44 18.57 -3.05 -19.45
C THR A 44 20.07 -3.03 -19.16
N ASP A 45 20.92 -3.05 -20.18
CA ASP A 45 22.37 -3.03 -20.02
C ASP A 45 22.86 -1.65 -19.56
N ALA A 46 22.18 -0.59 -20.02
CA ALA A 46 22.48 0.79 -19.62
C ALA A 46 21.62 1.27 -18.45
N ASN A 47 20.68 0.47 -17.94
CA ASN A 47 19.68 0.86 -16.95
C ASN A 47 18.90 2.13 -17.35
N THR A 48 18.53 2.22 -18.64
CA THR A 48 17.84 3.40 -19.18
C THR A 48 16.50 3.04 -19.80
N LEU A 49 15.54 3.95 -19.69
CA LEU A 49 14.27 3.94 -20.40
C LEU A 49 14.14 5.23 -21.19
N SER A 50 13.96 5.14 -22.50
CA SER A 50 13.57 6.28 -23.33
C SER A 50 12.06 6.20 -23.59
N ILE A 51 11.34 7.24 -23.22
CA ILE A 51 9.88 7.25 -23.22
C ILE A 51 9.39 8.37 -24.13
N THR A 52 8.46 8.04 -25.01
CA THR A 52 7.69 9.02 -25.78
C THR A 52 6.23 8.93 -25.33
N ALA A 53 5.74 9.99 -24.74
CA ALA A 53 4.34 10.15 -24.36
C ALA A 53 3.64 11.01 -25.43
N LYS A 54 2.53 10.51 -25.99
CA LYS A 54 1.60 11.26 -26.82
C LYS A 54 0.30 11.41 -26.05
N LEU A 55 0.06 12.59 -25.52
CA LEU A 55 -1.13 12.92 -24.76
C LEU A 55 -2.14 13.56 -25.69
N SER A 56 -3.28 12.94 -25.82
CA SER A 56 -4.37 13.40 -26.67
C SER A 56 -5.34 14.28 -25.89
N ASP A 57 -5.98 15.21 -26.59
CA ASP A 57 -7.09 16.01 -26.07
C ASP A 57 -6.77 16.70 -24.72
N VAL A 58 -5.55 17.24 -24.59
CA VAL A 58 -5.14 18.04 -23.43
C VAL A 58 -5.83 19.39 -23.52
N SER A 59 -6.55 19.75 -22.46
CA SER A 59 -7.30 21.02 -22.40
C SER A 59 -6.44 22.17 -21.91
N ASN A 60 -6.73 23.38 -22.39
CA ASN A 60 -6.14 24.60 -21.85
C ASN A 60 -6.43 24.72 -20.34
N GLY A 61 -5.41 24.96 -19.54
CA GLY A 61 -5.50 24.99 -18.08
C GLY A 61 -5.36 23.63 -17.40
N GLU A 62 -5.23 22.54 -18.15
CA GLU A 62 -4.98 21.21 -17.56
C GLU A 62 -3.60 21.14 -16.93
N LYS A 63 -3.53 20.65 -15.68
CA LYS A 63 -2.28 20.43 -14.98
C LYS A 63 -1.72 19.04 -15.32
N LEU A 64 -0.49 19.01 -15.79
CA LEU A 64 0.27 17.81 -16.15
C LEU A 64 1.52 17.75 -15.28
N CYS A 65 1.75 16.62 -14.60
CA CYS A 65 2.92 16.44 -13.76
C CYS A 65 3.85 15.38 -14.35
N LEU A 66 5.09 15.76 -14.56
CA LEU A 66 6.14 14.87 -15.04
C LEU A 66 6.45 13.81 -13.97
N PRO A 67 6.96 12.63 -14.37
CA PRO A 67 7.40 11.63 -13.39
C PRO A 67 8.39 12.21 -12.39
N ALA A 68 7.98 12.31 -11.12
CA ALA A 68 8.65 13.10 -10.09
C ALA A 68 9.92 12.46 -9.49
N PHE A 69 10.43 11.37 -10.07
CA PHE A 69 11.35 10.47 -9.38
C PHE A 69 12.83 10.80 -9.47
N GLY A 70 13.26 11.47 -10.55
CA GLY A 70 14.70 11.60 -10.85
C GLY A 70 15.55 12.30 -9.79
N GLN A 71 14.96 13.15 -8.96
CA GLN A 71 15.74 13.93 -7.98
C GLN A 71 15.86 13.24 -6.60
N ARG A 72 14.94 12.36 -6.25
CA ARG A 72 14.88 11.78 -4.89
C ARG A 72 15.74 10.55 -4.69
N TYR A 73 16.03 9.80 -5.77
CA TYR A 73 16.63 8.45 -5.67
C TYR A 73 17.89 8.27 -6.53
N GLY A 74 18.53 9.35 -6.94
CA GLY A 74 19.75 9.31 -7.75
C GLY A 74 19.50 8.92 -9.21
N GLU A 75 18.26 8.99 -9.65
CA GLU A 75 17.88 8.80 -11.04
C GLU A 75 18.05 10.09 -11.81
N GLN A 76 18.37 9.98 -13.08
CA GLN A 76 18.42 11.15 -13.97
C GLN A 76 17.17 11.15 -14.84
N PHE A 77 16.43 12.23 -14.78
CA PHE A 77 15.32 12.53 -15.66
C PHE A 77 15.69 13.67 -16.60
N VAL A 78 15.65 13.42 -17.89
CA VAL A 78 15.99 14.40 -18.91
C VAL A 78 14.85 14.52 -19.92
N ILE A 79 14.30 15.71 -20.10
CA ILE A 79 13.35 16.00 -21.17
C ILE A 79 14.14 16.26 -22.45
N GLY A 80 13.89 15.46 -23.49
CA GLY A 80 14.55 15.60 -24.80
C GLY A 80 13.78 16.44 -25.79
N GLU A 81 12.44 16.34 -25.82
CA GLU A 81 11.60 17.05 -26.79
C GLU A 81 10.24 17.34 -26.18
N PHE A 82 9.70 18.49 -26.52
CA PHE A 82 8.37 18.92 -26.10
C PHE A 82 7.65 19.55 -27.31
N SER A 83 6.47 19.05 -27.66
CA SER A 83 5.64 19.56 -28.76
C SER A 83 4.20 19.71 -28.28
N PRO A 84 3.42 20.71 -28.75
CA PRO A 84 3.59 21.51 -29.96
C PRO A 84 4.48 22.75 -29.83
N THR A 85 4.85 23.11 -28.61
CA THR A 85 5.77 24.26 -28.38
C THR A 85 7.17 23.70 -28.18
N HIS A 86 8.18 24.29 -28.84
CA HIS A 86 9.57 23.84 -28.73
C HIS A 86 10.13 24.00 -27.29
N ASN A 87 9.49 24.81 -26.47
CA ASN A 87 9.84 24.99 -25.07
C ASN A 87 8.67 24.48 -24.18
N PRO A 88 8.93 23.66 -23.16
CA PRO A 88 7.91 23.33 -22.18
C PRO A 88 7.40 24.60 -21.49
N PRO A 89 6.11 24.65 -21.09
CA PRO A 89 5.64 25.67 -20.17
C PRO A 89 6.49 25.68 -18.90
N PRO A 90 6.50 26.77 -18.13
CA PRO A 90 7.20 26.79 -16.84
C PRO A 90 6.77 25.61 -15.98
N ILE A 91 7.76 24.84 -15.50
CA ILE A 91 7.54 23.68 -14.63
C ILE A 91 7.70 24.19 -13.19
N ASP A 92 6.70 23.90 -12.35
CA ASP A 92 6.73 24.26 -10.93
C ASP A 92 7.67 23.35 -10.11
N ASP A 93 7.90 23.69 -8.83
CA ASP A 93 8.77 22.92 -7.93
C ASP A 93 8.29 21.48 -7.69
N ALA A 94 7.04 21.18 -8.01
CA ALA A 94 6.48 19.85 -7.95
C ALA A 94 6.69 19.04 -9.24
N GLY A 95 7.33 19.62 -10.25
CA GLY A 95 7.54 18.99 -11.55
C GLY A 95 6.34 19.07 -12.49
N CYS A 96 5.37 19.94 -12.20
CA CYS A 96 4.15 20.06 -12.97
C CYS A 96 4.14 21.34 -13.83
N PHE A 97 3.38 21.29 -14.91
CA PHE A 97 3.09 22.46 -15.74
C PHE A 97 1.60 22.53 -16.08
N VAL A 98 1.14 23.71 -16.48
CA VAL A 98 -0.22 23.93 -16.93
C VAL A 98 -0.23 24.10 -18.44
N ALA A 99 -1.05 23.32 -19.13
CA ALA A 99 -1.25 23.44 -20.57
C ALA A 99 -1.84 24.82 -20.89
N ASN A 100 -1.27 25.51 -21.88
CA ASN A 100 -1.65 26.87 -22.24
C ASN A 100 -2.55 26.95 -23.47
N HIS A 101 -2.91 25.82 -24.06
CA HIS A 101 -3.86 25.71 -25.18
C HIS A 101 -4.37 24.26 -25.32
N ASP A 102 -5.51 24.12 -25.98
CA ASP A 102 -6.07 22.82 -26.34
C ASP A 102 -5.22 22.18 -27.44
N ALA A 103 -4.59 21.06 -27.17
CA ALA A 103 -3.73 20.37 -28.15
C ALA A 103 -3.43 18.93 -27.76
N SER A 104 -2.86 18.18 -28.69
CA SER A 104 -2.13 16.96 -28.38
C SER A 104 -0.68 17.30 -28.08
N TYR A 105 -0.15 16.77 -26.99
CA TYR A 105 1.23 16.97 -26.57
C TYR A 105 2.06 15.73 -26.85
N THR A 106 3.26 15.92 -27.39
CA THR A 106 4.28 14.86 -27.47
C THR A 106 5.46 15.26 -26.63
N ILE A 107 5.76 14.43 -25.63
CA ILE A 107 6.83 14.66 -24.66
C ILE A 107 7.78 13.46 -24.71
N ARG A 108 9.06 13.71 -25.00
CA ARG A 108 10.10 12.70 -24.96
C ARG A 108 11.00 12.93 -23.78
N TYR A 109 11.20 11.90 -23.01
CA TYR A 109 12.07 11.95 -21.83
C TYR A 109 12.82 10.63 -21.63
N GLN A 110 13.91 10.72 -20.90
CA GLN A 110 14.74 9.59 -20.56
C GLN A 110 14.86 9.46 -19.05
N LEU A 111 14.72 8.24 -18.55
CA LEU A 111 15.01 7.86 -17.19
C LEU A 111 16.29 7.04 -17.19
N THR A 112 17.24 7.40 -16.35
CA THR A 112 18.46 6.62 -16.12
C THR A 112 18.50 6.23 -14.66
N MET A 113 18.50 4.94 -14.37
CA MET A 113 18.71 4.47 -13.02
C MET A 113 20.19 4.57 -12.68
N ALA A 114 20.51 5.38 -11.70
CA ALA A 114 21.86 5.42 -11.18
C ALA A 114 22.20 4.05 -10.55
N GLN A 115 23.39 3.54 -10.84
CA GLN A 115 23.98 2.48 -10.03
C GLN A 115 24.37 3.07 -8.69
N LEU A 116 23.40 3.14 -7.78
CA LEU A 116 23.71 3.56 -6.42
C LEU A 116 24.47 2.43 -5.73
N PRO A 117 25.52 2.74 -4.98
CA PRO A 117 26.16 1.78 -4.09
C PRO A 117 25.09 1.10 -3.23
N ASP A 118 25.23 -0.21 -2.99
CA ASP A 118 24.23 -1.02 -2.28
C ASP A 118 23.84 -0.45 -0.90
N ASP A 119 24.69 0.37 -0.31
CA ASP A 119 24.48 1.03 0.97
C ASP A 119 23.61 2.30 0.95
N ARG A 120 23.30 2.87 -0.23
CA ARG A 120 22.48 4.09 -0.34
C ARG A 120 20.98 3.85 -0.42
N TYR A 121 20.54 2.62 -0.67
CA TYR A 121 19.11 2.29 -0.80
C TYR A 121 18.36 2.15 0.52
N TRP A 122 19.00 2.36 1.64
CA TRP A 122 18.45 2.21 2.98
C TRP A 122 17.16 2.97 3.25
N PHE A 123 17.00 4.12 2.62
CA PHE A 123 15.92 5.04 2.89
C PHE A 123 14.98 5.23 1.70
N ALA A 124 15.17 4.44 0.67
CA ALA A 124 14.27 4.53 -0.46
C ALA A 124 12.85 4.11 -0.04
N SER A 125 11.89 4.86 -0.48
CA SER A 125 10.47 4.59 -0.27
C SER A 125 10.10 3.21 -0.85
N LYS A 126 9.07 2.57 -0.28
CA LYS A 126 8.41 1.40 -0.89
C LYS A 126 8.01 1.61 -2.35
N LEU A 127 7.93 2.86 -2.81
CA LEU A 127 7.64 3.27 -4.18
C LEU A 127 8.88 3.51 -5.04
N SER A 128 10.08 3.22 -4.53
CA SER A 128 11.31 3.44 -5.29
C SER A 128 11.47 2.42 -6.40
N PRO A 129 12.02 2.84 -7.55
CA PRO A 129 12.49 1.93 -8.57
C PRO A 129 13.51 0.93 -8.04
N HIS A 130 13.57 -0.23 -8.67
CA HIS A 130 14.49 -1.31 -8.34
C HIS A 130 15.24 -1.74 -9.59
N ALA A 131 16.53 -1.95 -9.50
CA ALA A 131 17.33 -2.53 -10.58
C ALA A 131 18.10 -3.74 -10.09
N SER A 132 18.19 -4.73 -10.94
CA SER A 132 19.07 -5.89 -10.79
C SER A 132 19.88 -6.07 -12.08
N ASN A 133 20.77 -7.05 -12.13
CA ASN A 133 21.69 -7.24 -13.27
C ASN A 133 20.96 -7.50 -14.61
N ASN A 134 19.70 -7.89 -14.61
CA ASN A 134 18.98 -8.34 -15.80
C ASN A 134 17.57 -7.78 -15.94
N PHE A 135 17.13 -6.91 -15.03
CA PHE A 135 15.86 -6.20 -15.15
C PHE A 135 15.83 -4.93 -14.30
N MET A 136 14.92 -4.04 -14.66
CA MET A 136 14.54 -2.85 -13.92
C MET A 136 13.07 -2.94 -13.51
N ALA A 137 12.70 -2.40 -12.36
CA ALA A 137 11.33 -2.35 -11.89
C ALA A 137 10.95 -0.93 -11.45
N PHE A 138 9.74 -0.49 -11.81
CA PHE A 138 9.27 0.86 -11.59
C PHE A 138 7.81 0.89 -11.16
N PRO A 139 7.45 1.71 -10.19
CA PRO A 139 6.07 2.14 -10.02
C PRO A 139 5.65 3.07 -11.17
N GLY A 140 4.39 3.02 -11.57
CA GLY A 140 3.89 3.78 -12.72
C GLY A 140 4.02 5.30 -12.55
N GLU A 141 3.88 5.80 -11.34
CA GLU A 141 4.11 7.21 -11.00
C GLU A 141 5.55 7.69 -11.29
N SER A 142 6.50 6.75 -11.41
CA SER A 142 7.88 7.05 -11.82
C SER A 142 8.08 7.04 -13.33
N LEU A 143 7.12 6.53 -14.08
CA LEU A 143 7.23 6.31 -15.53
C LEU A 143 6.36 7.25 -16.34
N PHE A 144 5.15 7.54 -15.86
CA PHE A 144 4.10 8.15 -16.64
C PHE A 144 3.77 9.55 -16.15
N ILE A 145 3.33 10.38 -17.08
CA ILE A 145 2.87 11.73 -16.78
C ILE A 145 1.51 11.62 -16.07
N GLU A 146 1.42 12.24 -14.90
CA GLU A 146 0.17 12.34 -14.18
C GLU A 146 -0.69 13.44 -14.79
N ARG A 147 -1.93 13.11 -15.14
CA ARG A 147 -2.95 14.03 -15.61
C ARG A 147 -3.97 14.25 -14.50
N ASN A 148 -4.26 15.50 -14.17
CA ASN A 148 -5.28 15.84 -13.18
C ASN A 148 -6.69 15.69 -13.80
N LEU A 149 -6.99 14.49 -14.29
CA LEU A 149 -8.29 14.16 -14.88
C LEU A 149 -9.09 13.33 -13.86
N THR A 150 -9.95 13.99 -13.13
CA THR A 150 -10.85 13.36 -12.15
C THR A 150 -11.94 12.48 -12.78
N THR A 151 -12.11 12.47 -14.12
CA THR A 151 -13.31 11.86 -14.75
C THR A 151 -13.10 11.26 -16.13
N GLN A 152 -11.98 11.42 -16.81
CA GLN A 152 -11.85 10.87 -18.18
C GLN A 152 -11.29 9.45 -18.15
N GLN A 153 -12.14 8.49 -18.46
CA GLN A 153 -11.76 7.13 -18.85
C GLN A 153 -11.28 7.17 -20.31
N ASN A 154 -10.04 7.58 -20.52
CA ASN A 154 -9.42 7.43 -21.83
C ASN A 154 -8.50 6.22 -21.75
N ASP A 155 -8.79 5.23 -22.57
CA ASP A 155 -7.89 4.08 -22.74
C ASP A 155 -6.49 4.60 -23.10
N THR A 156 -5.49 4.15 -22.35
CA THR A 156 -4.09 4.46 -22.62
C THR A 156 -3.39 3.21 -23.14
N ILE A 157 -2.66 3.36 -24.24
CA ILE A 157 -1.89 2.28 -24.84
C ILE A 157 -0.41 2.45 -24.52
N VAL A 158 0.21 1.42 -23.95
CA VAL A 158 1.65 1.39 -23.68
C VAL A 158 2.32 0.33 -24.54
N ARG A 159 3.27 0.73 -25.37
CA ARG A 159 4.11 -0.14 -26.20
C ARG A 159 5.52 -0.19 -25.65
N VAL A 160 6.01 -1.38 -25.34
CA VAL A 160 7.37 -1.59 -24.83
C VAL A 160 8.21 -2.29 -25.88
N TYR A 161 9.37 -1.74 -26.15
CA TYR A 161 10.36 -2.21 -27.11
C TYR A 161 11.70 -2.52 -26.44
N GLY A 162 12.49 -3.38 -27.04
CA GLY A 162 13.90 -3.63 -26.68
C GLY A 162 14.10 -4.63 -25.55
N ALA A 163 13.12 -4.84 -24.68
CA ALA A 163 13.20 -5.83 -23.61
C ALA A 163 11.81 -6.44 -23.30
N PRO A 164 11.76 -7.66 -22.76
CA PRO A 164 10.53 -8.20 -22.19
C PRO A 164 9.99 -7.27 -21.11
N ALA A 165 8.67 -7.20 -20.95
CA ALA A 165 8.04 -6.40 -19.91
C ALA A 165 6.92 -7.19 -19.21
N GLN A 166 6.77 -6.95 -17.90
CA GLN A 166 5.66 -7.41 -17.08
C GLN A 166 5.01 -6.19 -16.41
N SER A 167 3.71 -6.23 -16.21
CA SER A 167 2.99 -5.17 -15.52
C SER A 167 1.81 -5.73 -14.74
N THR A 168 1.28 -4.92 -13.81
CA THR A 168 -0.04 -5.15 -13.20
C THR A 168 -1.19 -4.81 -14.16
N LEU A 169 -0.91 -4.11 -15.27
CA LEU A 169 -1.89 -3.84 -16.32
C LEU A 169 -2.12 -5.05 -17.23
N GLN A 170 -3.26 -5.03 -17.91
CA GLN A 170 -3.60 -6.08 -18.86
C GLN A 170 -2.68 -6.02 -20.08
N ILE A 171 -2.06 -7.15 -20.41
CA ILE A 171 -1.33 -7.31 -21.67
C ILE A 171 -2.30 -7.63 -22.81
N LEU A 172 -2.27 -6.84 -23.88
CA LEU A 172 -3.09 -7.06 -25.07
C LEU A 172 -2.37 -7.96 -26.07
N LYS A 173 -1.06 -7.75 -26.25
CA LYS A 173 -0.26 -8.46 -27.22
C LYS A 173 1.20 -8.54 -26.79
N GLN A 174 1.79 -9.71 -27.01
CA GLN A 174 3.24 -9.90 -26.91
C GLN A 174 3.70 -10.63 -28.17
N SER A 175 4.68 -10.08 -28.88
CA SER A 175 5.24 -10.68 -30.09
C SER A 175 6.63 -11.25 -29.84
N ALA A 176 7.04 -12.19 -30.72
CA ALA A 176 8.43 -12.63 -30.81
C ALA A 176 9.36 -11.47 -31.29
N PRO A 177 10.69 -11.58 -31.13
CA PRO A 177 11.64 -10.53 -31.50
C PRO A 177 11.46 -10.00 -32.95
N PRO A 178 11.60 -8.66 -33.15
CA PRO A 178 11.85 -7.66 -32.15
C PRO A 178 10.65 -7.56 -31.20
N GLN A 179 10.90 -7.77 -29.91
CA GLN A 179 9.83 -7.87 -28.91
C GLN A 179 9.07 -6.55 -28.79
N VAL A 180 7.76 -6.61 -28.98
CA VAL A 180 6.84 -5.53 -28.67
C VAL A 180 5.77 -6.08 -27.73
N ALA A 181 5.75 -5.59 -26.51
CA ALA A 181 4.65 -5.84 -25.58
C ALA A 181 3.69 -4.66 -25.62
N VAL A 182 2.41 -4.92 -25.73
CA VAL A 182 1.36 -3.90 -25.76
C VAL A 182 0.45 -4.10 -24.56
N PHE A 183 0.33 -3.08 -23.75
CA PHE A 183 -0.52 -3.04 -22.58
C PHE A 183 -1.60 -1.98 -22.76
N THR A 184 -2.69 -2.10 -22.02
CA THR A 184 -3.74 -1.09 -21.94
C THR A 184 -4.04 -0.75 -20.50
N ALA A 185 -4.26 0.54 -20.25
CA ALA A 185 -4.80 1.06 -19.00
C ALA A 185 -6.15 1.74 -19.30
N PRO A 186 -7.22 1.44 -18.56
CA PRO A 186 -8.53 2.07 -18.79
C PRO A 186 -8.55 3.57 -18.41
N SER A 187 -7.52 4.05 -17.71
CA SER A 187 -7.39 5.45 -17.33
C SER A 187 -5.94 5.83 -17.04
N ALA A 188 -5.64 7.14 -17.08
CA ALA A 188 -4.35 7.67 -16.64
C ALA A 188 -4.10 7.37 -15.15
N TYR A 189 -5.14 7.33 -14.32
CA TYR A 189 -5.07 6.95 -12.91
C TYR A 189 -4.58 5.51 -12.73
N GLU A 190 -5.13 4.54 -13.45
CA GLU A 190 -4.65 3.15 -13.38
C GLU A 190 -3.23 3.01 -13.94
N LEU A 191 -2.90 3.80 -14.98
CA LEU A 191 -1.57 3.80 -15.56
C LEU A 191 -0.52 4.25 -14.53
N THR A 192 -0.71 5.38 -13.88
CA THR A 192 0.23 5.89 -12.86
C THR A 192 0.27 5.00 -11.62
N ARG A 193 -0.79 4.30 -11.31
CA ARG A 193 -0.84 3.32 -10.21
C ARG A 193 -0.37 1.92 -10.60
N SER A 194 0.02 1.68 -11.82
CA SER A 194 0.56 0.38 -12.24
C SER A 194 1.97 0.12 -11.69
N TYR A 195 2.44 -1.11 -11.83
CA TYR A 195 3.82 -1.48 -11.54
C TYR A 195 4.41 -2.25 -12.72
N TRP A 196 5.69 -2.03 -13.02
CA TRP A 196 6.35 -2.50 -14.23
C TRP A 196 7.69 -3.13 -13.97
N THR A 197 8.03 -4.14 -14.78
CA THR A 197 9.41 -4.60 -14.94
C THR A 197 9.80 -4.62 -16.41
N PHE A 198 11.05 -4.29 -16.69
CA PHE A 198 11.65 -4.32 -18.02
C PHE A 198 12.92 -5.17 -17.95
N GLY A 199 13.02 -6.20 -18.80
CA GLY A 199 14.10 -7.17 -18.79
C GLY A 199 13.60 -8.59 -18.52
N SER A 200 14.44 -9.42 -17.94
CA SER A 200 14.17 -10.85 -17.76
C SER A 200 14.14 -11.27 -16.28
N PRO A 201 13.17 -10.77 -15.47
CA PRO A 201 12.99 -11.28 -14.12
C PRO A 201 12.58 -12.76 -14.16
N GLN A 202 12.79 -13.46 -13.06
CA GLN A 202 12.26 -14.81 -12.92
C GLN A 202 10.75 -14.77 -12.67
N THR A 203 10.03 -15.78 -13.17
CA THR A 203 8.58 -15.87 -13.01
C THR A 203 8.13 -17.26 -12.58
N LEU A 204 7.11 -17.31 -11.74
CA LEU A 204 6.33 -18.51 -11.44
C LEU A 204 4.86 -18.22 -11.69
N GLN A 205 4.18 -19.14 -12.35
CA GLN A 205 2.76 -18.99 -12.61
C GLN A 205 1.97 -20.14 -11.99
N THR A 206 0.79 -19.84 -11.48
CA THR A 206 -0.17 -20.81 -11.00
C THR A 206 -1.58 -20.39 -11.39
N LYS A 207 -2.42 -21.37 -11.66
CA LYS A 207 -3.83 -21.14 -12.00
C LYS A 207 -4.68 -21.61 -10.83
N THR A 208 -5.49 -20.69 -10.30
CA THR A 208 -6.56 -21.00 -9.35
C THR A 208 -7.87 -21.31 -10.12
N LYS A 209 -8.98 -21.45 -9.41
CA LYS A 209 -10.30 -21.70 -10.06
C LYS A 209 -10.72 -20.54 -10.97
N SER A 210 -10.42 -19.30 -10.61
CA SER A 210 -10.91 -18.10 -11.31
C SER A 210 -9.79 -17.16 -11.79
N THR A 211 -8.58 -17.30 -11.26
CA THR A 211 -7.50 -16.32 -11.42
C THR A 211 -6.20 -17.02 -11.80
N THR A 212 -5.42 -16.40 -12.66
CA THR A 212 -4.02 -16.75 -12.88
C THR A 212 -3.15 -15.83 -12.02
N LEU A 213 -2.35 -16.42 -11.13
CA LEU A 213 -1.37 -15.71 -10.32
C LEU A 213 0.01 -15.83 -10.97
N THR A 214 0.66 -14.71 -11.20
CA THR A 214 2.04 -14.65 -11.70
C THR A 214 2.92 -13.99 -10.64
N ILE A 215 3.93 -14.72 -10.16
CA ILE A 215 4.95 -14.17 -9.25
C ILE A 215 6.14 -13.76 -10.09
N VAL A 216 6.52 -12.49 -10.02
CA VAL A 216 7.70 -11.91 -10.67
C VAL A 216 8.72 -11.62 -9.56
N TYR A 217 9.94 -12.14 -9.68
CA TYR A 217 10.90 -12.05 -8.58
C TYR A 217 12.35 -11.96 -9.06
N ASP A 218 13.21 -11.43 -8.20
CA ASP A 218 14.65 -11.36 -8.40
C ASP A 218 15.37 -12.63 -7.91
N THR A 219 16.65 -12.77 -8.25
CA THR A 219 17.46 -13.91 -7.83
C THR A 219 17.57 -14.03 -6.31
N ALA A 220 17.62 -12.90 -5.61
CA ALA A 220 17.73 -12.88 -4.15
C ALA A 220 16.45 -13.43 -3.47
N THR A 221 15.29 -13.26 -4.12
CA THR A 221 13.99 -13.76 -3.63
C THR A 221 13.73 -15.21 -4.04
N ALA A 222 14.52 -15.81 -4.93
CA ALA A 222 14.26 -17.12 -5.53
C ALA A 222 13.96 -18.23 -4.50
N GLN A 223 14.69 -18.26 -3.39
CA GLN A 223 14.47 -19.24 -2.30
C GLN A 223 13.08 -19.13 -1.66
N HIS A 224 12.43 -17.95 -1.70
CA HIS A 224 11.12 -17.70 -1.11
C HIS A 224 9.98 -17.77 -2.14
N ALA A 225 10.26 -17.65 -3.44
CA ALA A 225 9.26 -17.48 -4.49
C ALA A 225 8.19 -18.58 -4.50
N ARG A 226 8.58 -19.86 -4.36
CA ARG A 226 7.64 -20.99 -4.30
C ARG A 226 6.78 -20.97 -3.03
N THR A 227 7.33 -20.48 -1.91
CA THR A 227 6.59 -20.34 -0.65
C THR A 227 5.57 -19.21 -0.76
N ILE A 228 5.98 -18.06 -1.29
CA ILE A 228 5.09 -16.93 -1.59
C ILE A 228 3.95 -17.38 -2.51
N GLN A 229 4.27 -18.10 -3.58
CA GLN A 229 3.29 -18.63 -4.51
C GLN A 229 2.22 -19.48 -3.79
N ARG A 230 2.65 -20.44 -2.98
CA ARG A 230 1.71 -21.32 -2.24
C ARG A 230 0.86 -20.56 -1.23
N GLU A 231 1.46 -19.64 -0.47
CA GLU A 231 0.77 -18.82 0.52
C GLU A 231 -0.23 -17.88 -0.18
N ALA A 232 0.21 -17.16 -1.20
CA ALA A 232 -0.65 -16.26 -1.96
C ALA A 232 -1.81 -17.00 -2.66
N THR A 233 -1.55 -18.19 -3.23
CA THR A 233 -2.60 -19.00 -3.85
C THR A 233 -3.69 -19.37 -2.86
N ARG A 234 -3.31 -19.88 -1.66
CA ARG A 234 -4.27 -20.28 -0.63
C ARG A 234 -5.09 -19.09 -0.13
N ILE A 235 -4.42 -17.97 0.13
CA ILE A 235 -5.06 -16.73 0.60
C ILE A 235 -6.01 -16.19 -0.47
N TRP A 236 -5.55 -16.14 -1.72
CA TRP A 236 -6.36 -15.63 -2.82
C TRP A 236 -7.57 -16.52 -3.13
N ASP A 237 -7.42 -17.86 -3.12
CA ASP A 237 -8.54 -18.77 -3.30
C ASP A 237 -9.63 -18.55 -2.26
N TYR A 238 -9.25 -18.27 -1.02
CA TYR A 238 -10.18 -17.92 0.05
C TYR A 238 -10.95 -16.61 -0.26
N TYR A 239 -10.23 -15.55 -0.65
CA TYR A 239 -10.84 -14.27 -1.01
C TYR A 239 -11.73 -14.37 -2.24
N ALA A 240 -11.24 -15.01 -3.29
CA ALA A 240 -11.99 -15.19 -4.53
C ALA A 240 -13.24 -16.06 -4.34
N GLN A 241 -13.21 -17.01 -3.41
CA GLN A 241 -14.40 -17.79 -3.03
C GLN A 241 -15.40 -16.92 -2.24
N ALA A 242 -14.92 -16.06 -1.38
CA ALA A 242 -15.77 -15.17 -0.60
C ALA A 242 -16.40 -14.06 -1.48
N ILE A 243 -15.66 -13.49 -2.43
CA ILE A 243 -16.07 -12.35 -3.27
C ILE A 243 -15.89 -12.69 -4.77
N PRO A 244 -16.55 -13.70 -5.30
CA PRO A 244 -16.23 -14.24 -6.63
C PRO A 244 -16.53 -13.29 -7.78
N SER A 245 -17.55 -12.43 -7.65
CA SER A 245 -17.98 -11.50 -8.70
C SER A 245 -16.99 -10.36 -8.97
N LYS A 246 -16.03 -10.15 -8.07
CA LYS A 246 -15.05 -9.05 -8.11
C LYS A 246 -13.60 -9.53 -8.21
N ALA A 247 -13.38 -10.83 -8.23
CA ALA A 247 -12.03 -11.40 -8.33
C ALA A 247 -11.44 -11.13 -9.73
N PRO A 248 -10.27 -10.48 -9.84
CA PRO A 248 -9.60 -10.28 -11.11
C PRO A 248 -9.15 -11.61 -11.73
N ARG A 249 -9.13 -11.67 -13.06
CA ARG A 249 -8.73 -12.88 -13.80
C ARG A 249 -7.21 -13.13 -13.77
N HIS A 250 -6.45 -12.06 -13.60
CA HIS A 250 -4.99 -12.09 -13.51
C HIS A 250 -4.53 -11.24 -12.34
N ILE A 251 -3.57 -11.74 -11.59
CA ILE A 251 -2.89 -11.00 -10.52
C ILE A 251 -1.40 -11.20 -10.74
N THR A 252 -0.67 -10.09 -10.76
CA THR A 252 0.79 -10.10 -10.76
C THR A 252 1.31 -9.72 -9.38
N ILE A 253 2.14 -10.57 -8.80
CA ILE A 253 2.81 -10.34 -7.52
C ILE A 253 4.28 -10.10 -7.81
N PHE A 254 4.73 -8.88 -7.61
CA PHE A 254 6.14 -8.53 -7.68
C PHE A 254 6.75 -8.74 -6.29
N ALA A 255 7.69 -9.67 -6.20
CA ALA A 255 8.33 -10.03 -4.95
C ALA A 255 9.85 -9.83 -5.09
N PHE A 256 10.35 -8.79 -4.45
CA PHE A 256 11.76 -8.44 -4.49
C PHE A 256 12.37 -8.46 -3.10
N HIS A 257 13.65 -8.78 -3.04
CA HIS A 257 14.38 -8.60 -1.81
C HIS A 257 14.58 -7.10 -1.56
N ALA A 258 14.16 -6.61 -0.41
CA ALA A 258 14.49 -5.26 0.00
C ALA A 258 16.02 -5.17 0.12
N ARG A 259 16.65 -4.32 -0.68
CA ARG A 259 18.10 -4.05 -0.57
C ARG A 259 18.44 -3.34 0.72
N PHE A 260 17.40 -2.91 1.42
CA PHE A 260 17.48 -2.24 2.70
C PHE A 260 17.28 -3.26 3.78
N ASP A 261 17.98 -3.07 4.85
CA ASP A 261 17.78 -3.81 6.07
C ASP A 261 16.47 -3.39 6.76
N ALA A 262 15.39 -3.40 5.99
CA ALA A 262 14.09 -3.25 6.57
C ALA A 262 13.80 -4.53 7.34
N LEU A 263 13.73 -4.45 8.65
CA LEU A 263 13.14 -5.50 9.48
C LEU A 263 11.74 -5.86 9.02
N TYR A 264 11.06 -4.87 8.49
CA TYR A 264 9.68 -4.99 8.10
C TYR A 264 9.61 -5.28 6.61
N HIS A 265 8.84 -6.28 6.28
CA HIS A 265 8.36 -6.45 4.93
C HIS A 265 7.50 -5.24 4.58
N HIS A 266 7.71 -4.68 3.40
CA HIS A 266 6.87 -3.63 2.86
C HIS A 266 6.07 -4.17 1.69
N GLY A 267 4.84 -3.70 1.57
CA GLY A 267 3.99 -4.02 0.44
C GLY A 267 3.11 -2.85 0.06
N PHE A 268 2.52 -2.97 -1.09
CA PHE A 268 1.45 -2.11 -1.55
C PHE A 268 0.67 -2.79 -2.68
N ALA A 269 -0.63 -2.54 -2.71
CA ALA A 269 -1.48 -3.00 -3.79
C ALA A 269 -1.42 -2.05 -4.99
N ARG A 270 -1.67 -2.61 -6.16
CA ARG A 270 -1.78 -1.94 -7.45
C ARG A 270 -2.95 -2.56 -8.23
N PRO A 271 -3.51 -1.89 -9.25
CA PRO A 271 -4.52 -2.51 -10.09
C PRO A 271 -4.05 -3.89 -10.58
N ASN A 272 -4.84 -4.92 -10.28
CA ASN A 272 -4.55 -6.32 -10.61
C ASN A 272 -3.21 -6.86 -10.09
N GLY A 273 -2.68 -6.34 -9.00
CA GLY A 273 -1.42 -6.86 -8.47
C GLY A 273 -1.00 -6.29 -7.13
N ILE A 274 0.06 -6.86 -6.59
CA ILE A 274 0.71 -6.39 -5.38
C ILE A 274 2.21 -6.37 -5.56
N VAL A 275 2.88 -5.51 -4.81
CA VAL A 275 4.34 -5.49 -4.70
C VAL A 275 4.72 -5.84 -3.27
N ILE A 276 5.66 -6.74 -3.11
CA ILE A 276 6.17 -7.21 -1.83
C ILE A 276 7.68 -7.01 -1.81
N GLN A 277 8.16 -6.26 -0.86
CA GLN A 277 9.58 -6.13 -0.56
C GLN A 277 9.90 -6.96 0.69
N LEU A 278 10.70 -8.01 0.51
CA LEU A 278 11.08 -8.92 1.59
C LEU A 278 12.30 -8.39 2.32
N GLY A 279 12.17 -8.11 3.60
CA GLY A 279 13.31 -7.80 4.46
C GLY A 279 14.18 -9.04 4.73
N ARG A 280 15.38 -8.87 5.28
CA ARG A 280 16.32 -9.98 5.62
C ARG A 280 15.74 -11.01 6.57
N THR A 281 14.78 -10.63 7.39
CA THR A 281 14.12 -11.53 8.35
C THR A 281 13.03 -12.40 7.71
N SER A 282 12.81 -12.33 6.39
CA SER A 282 11.76 -13.07 5.70
C SER A 282 11.80 -14.59 5.94
N ALA A 283 13.00 -15.15 6.12
CA ALA A 283 13.18 -16.56 6.45
C ALA A 283 12.85 -16.88 7.92
N THR A 284 13.09 -15.93 8.83
CA THR A 284 12.94 -16.11 10.28
C THR A 284 11.58 -15.66 10.82
N GLN A 285 10.83 -14.87 10.03
CA GLN A 285 9.53 -14.32 10.42
C GLN A 285 8.43 -14.62 9.39
N PRO A 286 8.10 -15.89 9.16
CA PRO A 286 7.10 -16.27 8.16
C PRO A 286 5.70 -15.72 8.46
N ALA A 287 5.37 -15.45 9.71
CA ALA A 287 4.10 -14.86 10.12
C ALA A 287 3.92 -13.45 9.51
N GLN A 288 4.93 -12.59 9.61
CA GLN A 288 4.87 -11.23 9.06
C GLN A 288 4.70 -11.25 7.54
N ARG A 289 5.42 -12.10 6.82
CA ARG A 289 5.25 -12.26 5.37
C ARG A 289 3.83 -12.69 5.00
N ARG A 290 3.24 -13.64 5.73
CA ARG A 290 1.86 -14.09 5.50
C ARG A 290 0.85 -12.98 5.74
N ILE A 291 1.04 -12.22 6.82
CA ILE A 291 0.20 -11.07 7.15
C ILE A 291 0.27 -10.05 6.01
N LEU A 292 1.46 -9.70 5.54
CA LEU A 292 1.65 -8.78 4.43
C LEU A 292 0.95 -9.27 3.16
N ILE A 293 1.17 -10.53 2.75
CA ILE A 293 0.54 -11.09 1.55
C ILE A 293 -0.98 -11.03 1.65
N ALA A 294 -1.54 -11.41 2.80
CA ALA A 294 -2.98 -11.40 3.00
C ALA A 294 -3.55 -9.97 2.98
N HIS A 295 -2.86 -9.03 3.61
CA HIS A 295 -3.22 -7.63 3.66
C HIS A 295 -3.22 -7.02 2.25
N GLU A 296 -2.12 -7.12 1.52
CA GLU A 296 -2.00 -6.52 0.19
C GLU A 296 -2.94 -7.16 -0.84
N LEU A 297 -3.16 -8.46 -0.77
CA LEU A 297 -4.14 -9.12 -1.64
C LEU A 297 -5.57 -8.67 -1.36
N PHE A 298 -5.92 -8.34 -0.10
CA PHE A 298 -7.25 -7.84 0.20
C PHE A 298 -7.46 -6.40 -0.30
N HIS A 299 -6.39 -5.61 -0.41
CA HIS A 299 -6.47 -4.29 -1.02
C HIS A 299 -6.93 -4.30 -2.49
N LEU A 300 -6.86 -5.42 -3.20
CA LEU A 300 -7.46 -5.54 -4.53
C LEU A 300 -8.99 -5.35 -4.50
N PHE A 301 -9.62 -5.54 -3.34
CA PHE A 301 -11.02 -5.21 -3.07
C PHE A 301 -11.14 -3.87 -2.35
N ASN A 302 -10.42 -3.69 -1.23
CA ASN A 302 -10.48 -2.51 -0.37
C ASN A 302 -9.34 -1.53 -0.69
N GLY A 303 -9.51 -0.69 -1.68
CA GLY A 303 -8.53 0.30 -2.13
C GLY A 303 -8.43 0.37 -3.65
N GLU A 304 -8.42 -0.77 -4.34
CA GLU A 304 -8.38 -0.78 -5.80
C GLU A 304 -9.79 -0.81 -6.42
N SER A 305 -10.67 -1.64 -5.89
CA SER A 305 -12.06 -1.73 -6.39
C SER A 305 -13.00 -0.76 -5.64
N VAL A 306 -12.95 -0.77 -4.32
CA VAL A 306 -13.61 0.22 -3.46
C VAL A 306 -12.63 1.35 -3.20
N GLN A 307 -12.90 2.52 -3.74
CA GLN A 307 -11.98 3.67 -3.70
C GLN A 307 -12.37 4.66 -2.61
N PHE A 308 -11.43 5.53 -2.25
CA PHE A 308 -11.59 6.55 -1.22
C PHE A 308 -11.22 7.92 -1.78
N SER A 309 -11.94 8.96 -1.33
CA SER A 309 -11.62 10.33 -1.69
C SER A 309 -10.20 10.68 -1.23
N THR A 310 -9.42 11.32 -2.08
CA THR A 310 -8.06 11.77 -1.75
C THR A 310 -8.07 12.79 -0.62
N SER A 311 -9.09 13.64 -0.51
CA SER A 311 -9.26 14.58 0.59
C SER A 311 -9.53 13.91 1.93
N ASP A 312 -10.13 12.71 1.90
CA ASP A 312 -10.54 11.96 3.10
C ASP A 312 -9.65 10.75 3.37
N TYR A 313 -8.53 10.63 2.63
CA TYR A 313 -7.66 9.46 2.69
C TYR A 313 -7.16 9.14 4.10
N GLY A 314 -6.83 10.17 4.88
CA GLY A 314 -6.41 10.00 6.27
C GLY A 314 -7.58 9.60 7.19
N THR A 315 -8.75 10.21 7.00
CA THR A 315 -9.93 9.97 7.86
C THR A 315 -10.58 8.61 7.62
N THR A 316 -10.41 8.01 6.42
CA THR A 316 -10.91 6.67 6.07
C THR A 316 -9.87 5.56 6.27
N ALA A 317 -8.68 5.88 6.76
CA ALA A 317 -7.59 4.91 6.94
C ALA A 317 -7.96 3.74 7.85
N TRP A 318 -8.82 3.96 8.85
CA TRP A 318 -9.34 2.91 9.73
C TRP A 318 -10.08 1.79 8.96
N PHE A 319 -10.77 2.16 7.88
CA PHE A 319 -11.47 1.19 7.04
C PHE A 319 -10.52 0.60 6.00
N ARG A 320 -9.77 1.46 5.31
CA ARG A 320 -8.89 1.04 4.24
C ARG A 320 -7.76 0.13 4.76
N GLU A 321 -7.05 0.54 5.80
CA GLU A 321 -5.93 -0.22 6.36
C GLU A 321 -6.39 -1.16 7.48
N GLY A 322 -7.15 -0.64 8.43
CA GLY A 322 -7.50 -1.39 9.64
C GLY A 322 -8.49 -2.52 9.39
N MET A 323 -9.54 -2.31 8.59
CA MET A 323 -10.47 -3.39 8.25
C MET A 323 -9.81 -4.40 7.31
N THR A 324 -8.93 -3.97 6.41
CA THR A 324 -8.08 -4.87 5.60
C THR A 324 -7.23 -5.75 6.51
N GLN A 325 -6.59 -5.15 7.51
CA GLN A 325 -5.78 -5.89 8.48
C GLN A 325 -6.61 -6.89 9.29
N TYR A 326 -7.81 -6.49 9.70
CA TYR A 326 -8.74 -7.39 10.41
C TYR A 326 -9.07 -8.63 9.57
N ILE A 327 -9.48 -8.43 8.31
CA ILE A 327 -9.79 -9.52 7.38
C ILE A 327 -8.57 -10.38 7.10
N ALA A 328 -7.40 -9.79 6.90
CA ALA A 328 -6.16 -10.52 6.67
C ALA A 328 -5.87 -11.50 7.82
N LEU A 329 -5.95 -11.05 9.07
CA LEU A 329 -5.71 -11.90 10.24
C LEU A 329 -6.77 -12.99 10.41
N GLN A 330 -8.06 -12.67 10.21
CA GLN A 330 -9.14 -13.66 10.26
C GLN A 330 -9.00 -14.72 9.15
N THR A 331 -8.58 -14.31 7.96
CA THR A 331 -8.31 -15.25 6.84
C THR A 331 -7.15 -16.17 7.16
N LEU A 332 -6.06 -15.65 7.67
CA LEU A 332 -4.88 -16.45 8.04
C LEU A 332 -5.20 -17.45 9.15
N ARG A 333 -6.03 -17.05 10.13
CA ARG A 333 -6.57 -17.94 11.16
C ARG A 333 -7.39 -19.05 10.53
N SER A 334 -8.36 -18.72 9.69
CA SER A 334 -9.27 -19.67 9.02
C SER A 334 -8.52 -20.67 8.14
N LEU A 335 -7.42 -20.26 7.53
CA LEU A 335 -6.54 -21.11 6.73
C LEU A 335 -5.50 -21.89 7.55
N SER A 336 -5.47 -21.71 8.88
CA SER A 336 -4.42 -22.25 9.77
C SER A 336 -3.00 -21.88 9.28
N LEU A 337 -2.87 -20.68 8.72
CA LEU A 337 -1.58 -20.09 8.36
C LEU A 337 -0.98 -19.30 9.51
N LEU A 338 -1.82 -18.79 10.43
CA LEU A 338 -1.44 -18.25 11.73
C LEU A 338 -2.28 -18.91 12.82
N ASP A 339 -1.68 -19.15 13.95
CA ASP A 339 -2.36 -19.51 15.18
C ASP A 339 -2.72 -18.25 16.02
N ASP A 340 -3.51 -18.44 17.07
CA ASP A 340 -3.95 -17.36 17.95
C ASP A 340 -2.79 -16.68 18.67
N SER A 341 -1.71 -17.41 18.98
CA SER A 341 -0.55 -16.83 19.66
C SER A 341 0.19 -15.83 18.74
N GLN A 342 0.30 -16.16 17.45
CA GLN A 342 0.91 -15.30 16.45
C GLN A 342 0.07 -14.04 16.18
N ILE A 343 -1.26 -14.18 16.15
CA ILE A 343 -2.19 -13.06 16.03
C ILE A 343 -2.10 -12.15 17.25
N ASN A 344 -2.08 -12.73 18.46
CA ASN A 344 -1.95 -11.97 19.70
C ASN A 344 -0.60 -11.26 19.81
N ALA A 345 0.47 -11.88 19.31
CA ALA A 345 1.79 -11.23 19.21
C ALA A 345 1.76 -10.02 18.29
N TRP A 346 1.11 -10.15 17.12
CA TRP A 346 0.92 -9.01 16.21
C TRP A 346 0.10 -7.89 16.87
N LEU A 347 -1.02 -8.24 17.52
CA LEU A 347 -1.86 -7.26 18.24
C LEU A 347 -1.09 -6.54 19.35
N SER A 348 -0.27 -7.27 20.10
CA SER A 348 0.55 -6.71 21.17
C SER A 348 1.58 -5.72 20.62
N ASP A 349 2.25 -6.08 19.53
CA ASP A 349 3.25 -5.23 18.88
C ASP A 349 2.58 -3.97 18.27
N ALA A 350 1.46 -4.13 17.60
CA ALA A 350 0.67 -3.03 17.05
C ALA A 350 0.15 -2.09 18.15
N TYR A 351 -0.33 -2.65 19.26
CA TYR A 351 -0.76 -1.88 20.44
C TYR A 351 0.38 -1.04 21.01
N GLN A 352 1.56 -1.65 21.20
CA GLN A 352 2.72 -0.97 21.75
C GLN A 352 3.21 0.19 20.86
N ARG A 353 3.24 -0.03 19.54
CA ARG A 353 3.58 1.05 18.59
C ARG A 353 2.57 2.18 18.66
N ASN A 354 1.30 1.84 18.73
CA ASN A 354 0.21 2.82 18.76
C ASN A 354 0.12 3.63 20.06
N ALA A 355 0.55 3.06 21.19
CA ALA A 355 0.54 3.76 22.49
C ALA A 355 1.39 5.05 22.50
N HIS A 356 2.28 5.21 21.50
CA HIS A 356 3.19 6.35 21.37
C HIS A 356 2.90 7.24 20.15
N THR A 357 1.89 6.90 19.34
CA THR A 357 1.52 7.64 18.11
C THR A 357 0.03 7.91 18.11
N THR A 358 -0.34 9.18 17.96
CA THR A 358 -1.75 9.60 17.84
C THR A 358 -2.20 9.75 16.39
N ASN A 359 -1.27 9.70 15.45
CA ASN A 359 -1.49 9.87 14.01
C ASN A 359 -0.51 9.01 13.23
N GLY A 360 -0.89 8.54 12.05
CA GLY A 360 -0.04 7.83 11.10
C GLY A 360 -0.55 6.43 10.77
N ASP A 361 0.20 5.72 9.93
CA ASP A 361 -0.18 4.40 9.42
C ASP A 361 -0.35 3.37 10.56
N ASP A 362 0.57 3.32 11.53
CA ASP A 362 0.47 2.39 12.66
C ASP A 362 -0.82 2.57 13.47
N PHE A 363 -1.28 3.83 13.64
CA PHE A 363 -2.57 4.12 14.27
C PHE A 363 -3.72 3.51 13.46
N ALA A 364 -3.73 3.68 12.15
CA ALA A 364 -4.78 3.18 11.29
C ALA A 364 -4.91 1.65 11.34
N TYR A 365 -3.79 0.93 11.33
CA TYR A 365 -3.78 -0.54 11.39
C TYR A 365 -4.37 -1.08 12.70
N TYR A 366 -3.86 -0.63 13.84
CA TYR A 366 -4.32 -1.13 15.14
C TYR A 366 -5.73 -0.62 15.46
N TYR A 367 -5.93 0.69 15.36
CA TYR A 367 -7.19 1.32 15.70
C TYR A 367 -8.33 0.82 14.81
N GLY A 368 -8.09 0.72 13.51
CA GLY A 368 -9.08 0.22 12.58
C GLY A 368 -9.35 -1.28 12.75
N TYR A 369 -8.38 -2.09 13.20
CA TYR A 369 -8.63 -3.46 13.63
C TYR A 369 -9.62 -3.50 14.81
N ILE A 370 -9.40 -2.67 15.84
CA ILE A 370 -10.29 -2.59 17.01
C ILE A 370 -11.68 -2.06 16.64
N ILE A 371 -11.76 -1.09 15.72
CA ILE A 371 -13.05 -0.62 15.17
C ILE A 371 -13.79 -1.78 14.48
N SER A 372 -13.11 -2.54 13.65
CA SER A 372 -13.72 -3.68 12.93
C SER A 372 -14.24 -4.73 13.90
N LEU A 373 -13.47 -5.04 14.94
CA LEU A 373 -13.88 -5.94 16.01
C LEU A 373 -15.11 -5.39 16.77
N ALA A 374 -15.12 -4.07 17.06
CA ALA A 374 -16.25 -3.42 17.72
C ALA A 374 -17.52 -3.46 16.87
N ILE A 375 -17.41 -3.27 15.55
CA ILE A 375 -18.54 -3.37 14.62
C ILE A 375 -19.13 -4.79 14.67
N GLU A 376 -18.31 -5.84 14.59
CA GLU A 376 -18.83 -7.21 14.70
C GLU A 376 -19.48 -7.50 16.05
N GLN A 377 -18.91 -6.98 17.14
CA GLN A 377 -19.50 -7.10 18.46
C GLN A 377 -20.87 -6.37 18.57
N GLN A 378 -21.02 -5.22 17.92
CA GLN A 378 -22.35 -4.58 17.86
C GLN A 378 -23.36 -5.47 17.17
N TRP A 379 -23.00 -6.06 16.03
CA TRP A 379 -23.89 -6.99 15.33
C TRP A 379 -24.27 -8.22 16.19
N GLN A 380 -23.33 -8.77 16.94
CA GLN A 380 -23.56 -9.88 17.85
C GLN A 380 -24.52 -9.51 19.00
N ILE A 381 -24.34 -8.32 19.62
CA ILE A 381 -25.21 -7.81 20.68
C ILE A 381 -26.67 -7.69 20.19
N TYR A 382 -26.87 -7.28 18.94
CA TYR A 382 -28.19 -7.20 18.33
C TYR A 382 -28.66 -8.51 17.69
N GLN A 383 -27.98 -9.62 18.00
CA GLN A 383 -28.29 -10.99 17.54
C GLN A 383 -28.41 -11.09 16.01
N THR A 384 -27.64 -10.32 15.29
CA THR A 384 -27.59 -10.40 13.84
C THR A 384 -26.44 -11.33 13.43
N PRO A 385 -26.61 -12.20 12.42
CA PRO A 385 -25.55 -13.11 11.95
C PRO A 385 -24.54 -12.39 11.05
N HIS A 386 -24.37 -11.09 11.21
CA HIS A 386 -23.52 -10.27 10.36
C HIS A 386 -22.04 -10.40 10.77
N THR A 387 -21.16 -10.45 9.77
CA THR A 387 -19.72 -10.45 9.93
C THR A 387 -19.10 -9.43 8.97
N ILE A 388 -17.86 -9.01 9.24
CA ILE A 388 -17.12 -8.13 8.33
C ILE A 388 -16.95 -8.80 6.95
N LEU A 389 -16.63 -10.08 6.89
CA LEU A 389 -16.55 -10.79 5.62
C LEU A 389 -17.90 -10.86 4.89
N GLY A 390 -18.98 -11.10 5.63
CA GLY A 390 -20.35 -11.06 5.11
C GLY A 390 -20.74 -9.68 4.56
N PHE A 391 -20.28 -8.60 5.19
CA PHE A 391 -20.43 -7.25 4.69
C PHE A 391 -19.77 -7.09 3.30
N TRP A 392 -18.54 -7.57 3.13
CA TRP A 392 -17.86 -7.50 1.84
C TRP A 392 -18.53 -8.36 0.77
N GLN A 393 -19.03 -9.54 1.13
CA GLN A 393 -19.83 -10.38 0.23
C GLN A 393 -21.11 -9.68 -0.23
N TRP A 394 -21.78 -8.98 0.69
CA TRP A 394 -22.98 -8.20 0.39
C TRP A 394 -22.65 -6.99 -0.48
N LEU A 395 -21.64 -6.20 -0.10
CA LEU A 395 -21.22 -5.00 -0.82
C LEU A 395 -20.84 -5.30 -2.27
N ALA A 396 -20.15 -6.42 -2.51
CA ALA A 396 -19.75 -6.85 -3.86
C ALA A 396 -20.93 -7.11 -4.82
N ARG A 397 -22.13 -7.32 -4.29
CA ARG A 397 -23.36 -7.51 -5.06
C ARG A 397 -24.12 -6.21 -5.30
N GLN A 398 -23.70 -5.11 -4.69
CA GLN A 398 -24.37 -3.83 -4.82
C GLN A 398 -23.90 -3.08 -6.07
N PRO A 399 -24.78 -2.27 -6.70
CA PRO A 399 -24.44 -1.49 -7.88
C PRO A 399 -23.42 -0.37 -7.57
N TYR A 400 -23.28 0.01 -6.32
CA TYR A 400 -22.37 1.05 -5.83
C TYR A 400 -21.03 0.51 -5.32
N TRP A 401 -20.65 -0.72 -5.67
CA TRP A 401 -19.36 -1.31 -5.31
C TRP A 401 -18.16 -0.44 -5.69
N SER A 402 -18.20 0.21 -6.84
CA SER A 402 -17.09 1.01 -7.38
C SER A 402 -17.20 2.51 -7.08
N LEU A 403 -18.05 2.91 -6.14
CA LEU A 403 -18.13 4.30 -5.73
C LEU A 403 -16.93 4.69 -4.85
N THR A 404 -16.62 5.98 -4.87
CA THR A 404 -15.64 6.57 -3.96
C THR A 404 -16.31 6.89 -2.63
N TYR A 405 -15.76 6.41 -1.53
CA TYR A 405 -16.31 6.55 -0.20
C TYR A 405 -15.54 7.56 0.66
N ASN A 406 -16.29 8.22 1.52
CA ASN A 406 -15.84 8.92 2.71
C ASN A 406 -16.50 8.30 3.94
N ASN A 407 -16.24 8.81 5.14
CA ASN A 407 -16.85 8.28 6.37
C ASN A 407 -18.39 8.27 6.34
N ASN A 408 -19.03 9.28 5.77
CA ASN A 408 -20.49 9.32 5.63
C ASN A 408 -21.02 8.19 4.72
N GLY A 409 -20.34 7.95 3.61
CA GLY A 409 -20.64 6.84 2.71
C GLY A 409 -20.44 5.48 3.40
N LEU A 410 -19.33 5.30 4.11
CA LEU A 410 -19.04 4.09 4.88
C LEU A 410 -20.09 3.81 5.96
N ARG A 411 -20.48 4.84 6.72
CA ARG A 411 -21.56 4.76 7.69
C ARG A 411 -22.86 4.27 7.05
N SER A 412 -23.21 4.88 5.93
CA SER A 412 -24.44 4.55 5.22
C SER A 412 -24.48 3.11 4.73
N ILE A 413 -23.40 2.60 4.16
CA ILE A 413 -23.35 1.22 3.65
C ILE A 413 -23.31 0.19 4.80
N LEU A 414 -22.63 0.48 5.91
CA LEU A 414 -22.65 -0.37 7.10
C LEU A 414 -24.06 -0.45 7.72
N SER A 415 -24.76 0.70 7.82
CA SER A 415 -26.13 0.74 8.28
C SER A 415 -27.08 0.00 7.34
N ALA A 416 -26.90 0.14 6.02
CA ALA A 416 -27.70 -0.57 5.02
C ALA A 416 -27.51 -2.09 5.07
N TYR A 417 -26.29 -2.55 5.30
CA TYR A 417 -25.99 -3.98 5.43
C TYR A 417 -26.67 -4.61 6.63
N SER A 418 -26.55 -3.99 7.78
CA SER A 418 -26.95 -4.59 9.06
C SER A 418 -28.31 -4.16 9.56
N SER A 419 -28.94 -3.13 8.95
CA SER A 419 -30.12 -2.45 9.47
C SER A 419 -29.91 -1.83 10.87
N PHE A 420 -28.65 -1.70 11.31
CA PHE A 420 -28.24 -1.05 12.53
C PHE A 420 -27.87 0.41 12.24
N ASP A 421 -28.28 1.31 13.12
CA ASP A 421 -27.93 2.72 13.01
C ASP A 421 -26.53 2.98 13.58
N PHE A 422 -25.58 3.30 12.71
CA PHE A 422 -24.19 3.60 13.08
C PHE A 422 -23.96 5.09 13.37
N ASP A 423 -24.96 5.95 13.38
CA ASP A 423 -24.76 7.40 13.57
C ASP A 423 -24.01 7.70 14.90
N ASP A 424 -24.50 7.16 16.01
CA ASP A 424 -23.86 7.32 17.32
C ASP A 424 -22.46 6.71 17.39
N PHE A 425 -22.24 5.57 16.73
CA PHE A 425 -20.96 4.90 16.71
C PHE A 425 -19.91 5.74 15.95
N PHE A 426 -20.27 6.23 14.77
CA PHE A 426 -19.40 7.09 13.97
C PHE A 426 -19.11 8.41 14.66
N ALA A 427 -20.14 9.10 15.17
CA ALA A 427 -19.96 10.35 15.90
C ALA A 427 -19.00 10.22 17.08
N ARG A 428 -19.03 9.09 17.80
CA ARG A 428 -18.19 8.88 18.98
C ARG A 428 -16.78 8.40 18.67
N TYR A 429 -16.61 7.55 17.68
CA TYR A 429 -15.39 6.76 17.52
C TYR A 429 -14.67 6.96 16.19
N ILE A 430 -15.28 7.60 15.22
CA ILE A 430 -14.69 7.82 13.90
C ILE A 430 -14.54 9.31 13.59
N ASP A 431 -15.61 10.09 13.80
CA ASP A 431 -15.63 11.51 13.48
C ASP A 431 -15.08 12.37 14.64
N ASP A 432 -15.26 11.91 15.88
CA ASP A 432 -14.68 12.51 17.08
C ASP A 432 -13.47 11.68 17.53
N THR A 433 -12.36 12.33 17.85
CA THR A 433 -11.12 11.70 18.32
C THR A 433 -11.22 11.05 19.72
N ARG A 434 -12.43 10.84 20.23
CA ARG A 434 -12.64 10.09 21.47
C ARG A 434 -12.11 8.67 21.32
N GLN A 435 -11.29 8.27 22.29
CA GLN A 435 -10.70 6.95 22.27
C GLN A 435 -11.78 5.87 22.40
N LEU A 436 -11.77 4.94 21.46
CA LEU A 436 -12.50 3.68 21.59
C LEU A 436 -12.11 2.98 22.90
N PRO A 437 -13.06 2.36 23.63
CA PRO A 437 -12.76 1.59 24.82
C PRO A 437 -12.09 0.25 24.43
N ALA A 438 -10.88 0.33 23.86
CA ALA A 438 -10.16 -0.80 23.27
C ALA A 438 -10.04 -1.99 24.22
N THR A 439 -9.72 -1.74 25.50
CA THR A 439 -9.65 -2.79 26.53
C THR A 439 -10.96 -3.54 26.68
N ALA A 440 -12.09 -2.83 26.75
CA ALA A 440 -13.40 -3.48 26.88
C ALA A 440 -13.79 -4.26 25.62
N ILE A 441 -13.43 -3.76 24.43
CA ILE A 441 -13.66 -4.44 23.15
C ILE A 441 -12.82 -5.74 23.09
N LEU A 442 -11.56 -5.67 23.45
CA LEU A 442 -10.66 -6.84 23.51
C LEU A 442 -11.17 -7.88 24.53
N GLN A 443 -11.58 -7.46 25.73
CA GLN A 443 -12.13 -8.36 26.75
C GLN A 443 -13.37 -9.11 26.26
N ARG A 444 -14.27 -8.46 25.56
CA ARG A 444 -15.42 -9.12 24.92
C ARG A 444 -15.02 -10.16 23.88
N ALA A 445 -13.87 -9.99 23.25
CA ALA A 445 -13.26 -10.98 22.34
C ALA A 445 -12.42 -12.04 23.08
N ASN A 446 -12.52 -12.11 24.41
CA ASN A 446 -11.69 -12.98 25.28
C ASN A 446 -10.19 -12.68 25.19
N LEU A 447 -9.82 -11.42 24.96
CA LEU A 447 -8.45 -10.94 24.92
C LEU A 447 -8.24 -9.92 26.03
N CYS A 448 -7.22 -10.11 26.84
CA CYS A 448 -6.87 -9.23 27.95
C CYS A 448 -5.50 -8.61 27.73
N THR A 449 -5.32 -7.40 28.27
CA THR A 449 -4.02 -6.73 28.31
C THR A 449 -3.30 -7.09 29.62
N TYR A 450 -2.04 -7.47 29.51
CA TYR A 450 -1.18 -7.82 30.63
C TYR A 450 0.03 -6.90 30.66
N LYS A 451 0.26 -6.26 31.79
CA LYS A 451 1.49 -5.49 32.00
C LYS A 451 2.67 -6.43 32.20
N SER A 452 3.72 -6.22 31.48
CA SER A 452 4.98 -6.93 31.64
C SER A 452 6.16 -5.99 31.52
N LYS A 453 7.27 -6.35 32.14
CA LYS A 453 8.53 -5.65 31.88
C LYS A 453 9.25 -6.36 30.75
N GLN A 454 9.47 -5.65 29.67
CA GLN A 454 10.25 -6.16 28.55
C GLN A 454 11.63 -5.51 28.53
N LEU A 455 12.64 -6.34 28.28
CA LEU A 455 13.98 -5.85 28.08
C LEU A 455 14.12 -5.42 26.62
N ARG A 456 14.45 -4.15 26.42
CA ARG A 456 14.75 -3.55 25.12
C ARG A 456 16.21 -3.14 25.07
N TYR A 457 16.74 -2.98 23.89
CA TYR A 457 18.13 -2.57 23.68
C TYR A 457 18.15 -1.29 22.86
N SER A 458 18.97 -0.33 23.27
CA SER A 458 19.05 0.96 22.58
C SER A 458 20.49 1.48 22.60
N THR A 459 20.85 2.16 21.53
CA THR A 459 22.04 3.02 21.49
C THR A 459 21.82 4.34 22.21
N GLY A 460 20.59 4.65 22.59
CA GLY A 460 20.21 5.96 23.15
C GLY A 460 20.11 7.08 22.11
N LEU A 461 19.99 6.72 20.85
CA LEU A 461 19.89 7.64 19.73
C LEU A 461 18.45 7.81 19.26
N THR A 462 17.97 9.06 19.16
CA THR A 462 16.79 9.38 18.35
C THR A 462 17.23 10.14 17.11
N TYR A 463 16.62 9.82 15.96
CA TYR A 463 17.07 10.34 14.67
C TYR A 463 15.91 10.52 13.69
N ALA A 464 16.13 11.38 12.68
CA ALA A 464 15.37 11.37 11.44
C ALA A 464 16.19 10.73 10.33
N ILE A 465 15.49 10.26 9.32
CA ILE A 465 16.09 9.67 8.13
C ILE A 465 16.30 10.76 7.09
N ASP A 466 17.54 10.93 6.64
CA ASP A 466 17.88 11.75 5.46
C ASP A 466 17.99 10.82 4.24
N ALA A 467 16.86 10.61 3.58
CA ALA A 467 16.78 9.72 2.43
C ALA A 467 17.66 10.16 1.26
N HIS A 468 17.87 11.48 1.10
CA HIS A 468 18.66 12.03 0.00
C HIS A 468 20.16 11.70 0.11
N ASN A 469 20.67 11.68 1.34
CA ASN A 469 22.09 11.45 1.61
C ASN A 469 22.38 10.07 2.19
N ALA A 470 21.40 9.18 2.24
CA ALA A 470 21.51 7.85 2.86
C ALA A 470 22.09 7.93 4.27
N ALA A 471 21.60 8.86 5.09
CA ALA A 471 22.11 9.15 6.40
C ALA A 471 21.01 9.25 7.44
N LEU A 472 21.39 9.10 8.71
CA LEU A 472 20.55 9.43 9.86
C LEU A 472 20.97 10.80 10.38
N ILE A 473 20.01 11.66 10.65
CA ILE A 473 20.24 12.94 11.31
C ILE A 473 19.89 12.78 12.77
N VAL A 474 20.87 12.90 13.64
CA VAL A 474 20.68 12.81 15.08
C VAL A 474 19.75 13.92 15.55
N HIS A 475 18.65 13.57 16.22
CA HIS A 475 17.76 14.52 16.86
C HIS A 475 18.11 14.71 18.33
N LYS A 476 18.36 13.61 19.03
CA LYS A 476 18.63 13.62 20.46
C LYS A 476 19.43 12.38 20.86
N THR A 477 20.30 12.53 21.85
CA THR A 477 20.94 11.43 22.55
C THR A 477 20.46 11.38 23.99
N LEU A 478 20.20 10.19 24.50
CA LEU A 478 19.88 10.00 25.92
C LEU A 478 21.14 10.16 26.76
N PRO A 479 21.09 10.87 27.91
CA PRO A 479 22.23 10.99 28.81
C PRO A 479 22.79 9.62 29.20
N GLN A 480 24.11 9.51 29.30
CA GLN A 480 24.83 8.28 29.66
C GLN A 480 24.65 7.09 28.70
N SER A 481 24.01 7.31 27.56
CA SER A 481 23.87 6.28 26.53
C SER A 481 25.15 6.10 25.72
N PRO A 482 25.30 4.97 24.97
CA PRO A 482 26.40 4.80 24.03
C PRO A 482 26.52 5.94 23.01
N ALA A 483 25.39 6.47 22.53
CA ALA A 483 25.39 7.61 21.61
C ALA A 483 25.92 8.90 22.27
N ALA A 484 25.59 9.14 23.53
CA ALA A 484 26.12 10.28 24.28
C ALA A 484 27.62 10.13 24.58
N GLN A 485 28.09 8.91 24.91
CA GLN A 485 29.50 8.60 25.11
C GLN A 485 30.31 8.74 23.83
N ALA A 486 29.68 8.51 22.66
CA ALA A 486 30.27 8.74 21.35
C ALA A 486 30.16 10.21 20.89
N GLU A 487 29.73 11.12 21.78
CA GLU A 487 29.61 12.57 21.52
C GLU A 487 28.71 12.91 20.31
N LEU A 488 27.74 12.08 20.00
CA LEU A 488 26.79 12.35 18.92
C LEU A 488 25.81 13.45 19.36
N THR A 489 25.90 14.60 18.72
CA THR A 489 25.07 15.77 19.01
C THR A 489 23.92 15.91 18.03
N PRO A 490 22.82 16.61 18.38
CA PRO A 490 21.76 16.94 17.44
C PRO A 490 22.29 17.61 16.17
N GLY A 491 21.77 17.20 15.01
CA GLY A 491 22.24 17.63 13.68
C GLY A 491 23.39 16.81 13.11
N THR A 492 24.06 15.96 13.90
CA THR A 492 25.11 15.06 13.38
C THR A 492 24.51 14.13 12.32
N ARG A 493 25.15 14.07 11.17
CA ARG A 493 24.79 13.10 10.11
C ARG A 493 25.68 11.88 10.23
N ILE A 494 25.08 10.71 10.30
CA ILE A 494 25.76 9.42 10.41
C ILE A 494 25.21 8.47 9.37
N ALA A 495 26.12 7.76 8.67
CA ALA A 495 25.75 6.72 7.71
C ALA A 495 26.00 5.35 8.35
N PRO A 496 25.05 4.45 8.34
CA PRO A 496 25.25 3.07 8.78
C PRO A 496 26.28 2.36 7.89
N THR A 497 27.13 1.54 8.48
CA THR A 497 28.17 0.79 7.75
C THR A 497 27.85 -0.67 7.57
N ASP A 498 26.91 -1.16 8.34
CA ASP A 498 26.45 -2.53 8.30
C ASP A 498 24.94 -2.55 8.00
N ASN A 499 24.52 -3.68 7.52
CA ASN A 499 23.14 -3.90 7.19
C ASN A 499 22.34 -4.39 8.43
N THR A 500 22.69 -3.99 9.64
CA THR A 500 21.96 -4.35 10.84
C THR A 500 20.68 -3.54 10.96
N ASP A 501 19.67 -4.17 11.50
CA ASP A 501 18.41 -3.49 11.75
C ASP A 501 18.52 -2.44 12.86
N TRP A 502 18.38 -1.19 12.45
CA TRP A 502 18.49 -0.02 13.31
C TRP A 502 17.29 0.18 14.21
N THR A 503 16.19 -0.46 13.89
CA THR A 503 14.90 -0.24 14.55
C THR A 503 14.53 -1.36 15.52
N SER A 504 15.24 -2.50 15.52
CA SER A 504 14.94 -3.60 16.43
C SER A 504 15.32 -3.27 17.88
N PRO A 505 14.34 -3.09 18.73
CA PRO A 505 14.61 -2.82 20.15
C PRO A 505 15.01 -4.08 20.94
N THR A 506 15.06 -5.25 20.30
CA THR A 506 15.36 -6.53 20.95
C THR A 506 16.76 -7.07 20.64
N ASP A 507 17.49 -6.43 19.75
CA ASP A 507 18.80 -6.89 19.30
C ASP A 507 19.92 -6.35 20.20
N LYS A 508 20.81 -7.25 20.64
CA LYS A 508 22.01 -6.93 21.43
C LYS A 508 23.21 -6.52 20.60
N THR A 509 23.06 -6.32 19.29
CA THR A 509 24.18 -6.10 18.39
C THR A 509 24.84 -4.72 18.57
N ILE A 510 26.12 -4.66 18.25
CA ILE A 510 26.85 -3.40 18.14
C ILE A 510 26.47 -2.76 16.81
N ARG A 511 26.01 -1.52 16.86
CA ARG A 511 25.67 -0.73 15.68
C ARG A 511 26.89 0.03 15.19
N THR A 512 27.19 -0.05 13.91
CA THR A 512 28.36 0.59 13.32
C THR A 512 27.93 1.72 12.39
N PHE A 513 28.53 2.89 12.54
CA PHE A 513 28.22 4.09 11.78
C PHE A 513 29.49 4.70 11.19
N ARG A 514 29.34 5.45 10.11
CA ARG A 514 30.40 6.30 9.54
C ARG A 514 30.01 7.76 9.64
N PRO A 515 30.35 8.48 10.70
CA PRO A 515 30.53 9.91 10.58
C PRO A 515 31.84 10.17 9.86
N ALA A 516 31.91 11.11 8.93
CA ALA A 516 33.19 11.56 8.42
C ALA A 516 33.99 12.23 9.56
N PRO A 517 35.28 11.88 9.78
CA PRO A 517 36.14 10.97 9.01
C PRO A 517 36.33 9.55 9.59
N SER A 518 35.58 9.14 10.62
CA SER A 518 35.85 7.90 11.37
C SER A 518 34.63 6.97 11.44
N THR A 519 34.84 5.72 11.82
CA THR A 519 33.80 4.73 12.09
C THR A 519 33.54 4.66 13.59
N ILE A 520 32.27 4.80 14.00
CA ILE A 520 31.83 4.68 15.39
C ILE A 520 31.09 3.36 15.57
N ARG A 521 31.38 2.67 16.66
CA ARG A 521 30.63 1.48 17.10
C ARG A 521 29.82 1.84 18.33
N LEU A 522 28.51 1.70 18.24
CA LEU A 522 27.60 1.96 19.35
C LEU A 522 27.08 0.64 19.90
N PRO A 523 27.50 0.21 21.09
CA PRO A 523 26.87 -0.91 21.75
C PRO A 523 25.44 -0.56 22.13
N THR A 524 24.56 -1.54 22.16
CA THR A 524 23.21 -1.36 22.69
C THR A 524 23.18 -1.68 24.17
N LEU A 525 22.58 -0.79 24.96
CA LEU A 525 22.35 -1.01 26.40
C LEU A 525 20.93 -1.55 26.62
N PRO A 526 20.78 -2.54 27.50
CA PRO A 526 19.46 -3.01 27.90
C PRO A 526 18.76 -1.95 28.74
N TYR A 527 17.47 -1.78 28.52
CA TYR A 527 16.60 -1.01 29.39
C TYR A 527 15.24 -1.71 29.51
N ALA A 528 14.64 -1.62 30.69
CA ALA A 528 13.31 -2.17 30.90
C ALA A 528 12.26 -1.14 30.52
N ILE A 529 11.27 -1.57 29.74
CA ILE A 529 10.07 -0.80 29.49
C ILE A 529 8.86 -1.52 30.08
N ASP A 530 7.90 -0.76 30.54
CA ASP A 530 6.58 -1.29 30.83
C ASP A 530 5.90 -1.53 29.47
N ALA A 531 5.67 -2.80 29.17
CA ALA A 531 5.00 -3.22 27.95
C ALA A 531 3.65 -3.85 28.30
N GLU A 532 2.66 -3.62 27.46
CA GLU A 532 1.39 -4.33 27.55
C GLU A 532 1.33 -5.39 26.43
N THR A 533 1.03 -6.60 26.83
CA THR A 533 0.85 -7.74 25.90
C THR A 533 -0.60 -8.13 25.85
N ILE A 534 -1.09 -8.57 24.70
CA ILE A 534 -2.45 -9.05 24.50
C ILE A 534 -2.41 -10.59 24.45
N ALA A 535 -3.19 -11.22 25.31
CA ALA A 535 -3.30 -12.67 25.40
C ALA A 535 -4.73 -13.06 25.79
N PRO A 536 -5.12 -14.34 25.69
CA PRO A 536 -6.41 -14.81 26.15
C PRO A 536 -6.65 -14.44 27.63
N CYS A 537 -7.86 -14.03 27.94
CA CYS A 537 -8.25 -13.78 29.32
C CYS A 537 -8.18 -15.07 30.16
N PRO A 538 -7.85 -14.99 31.44
CA PRO A 538 -7.91 -16.16 32.32
C PRO A 538 -9.34 -16.67 32.39
N PRO A 539 -9.55 -18.01 32.49
CA PRO A 539 -10.88 -18.55 32.64
C PRO A 539 -11.57 -17.91 33.85
N THR A 540 -12.80 -17.42 33.63
CA THR A 540 -13.60 -16.87 34.73
C THR A 540 -13.82 -17.99 35.76
N PRO A 541 -13.44 -17.80 37.02
CA PRO A 541 -13.72 -18.81 38.03
C PRO A 541 -15.24 -19.07 38.06
N HIS A 542 -15.64 -20.30 37.78
CA HIS A 542 -17.03 -20.68 37.91
C HIS A 542 -17.47 -20.40 39.35
N LYS A 543 -18.39 -19.45 39.54
CA LYS A 543 -19.06 -19.20 40.81
C LYS A 543 -20.07 -20.28 41.11
#